data_ac76841f558a9987dd7ce16c95600ddf
#
_entry.id   ac76841f558a9987dd7ce16c95600ddf
#
_cell.length_a   1.000
_cell.length_b   1.000
_cell.length_c   1.000
_cell.angle_alpha   90.00
_cell.angle_beta   90.00
_cell.angle_gamma   90.00
#
_symmetry.space_group_name_H-M   'P 1'
#
loop_
_entity.id
_entity.type
_entity.pdbx_description
1 polymer ?
#
loop_
_entity_poly.entity_id
_entity_poly.type
_entity_poly.pdbx_seq_one_letter_code
_entity_poly.pdbx_strand_id
1 'polypeptide(L)'
;RLSSLEGGVNTAVGLPGALVVSSGQAAETLAILTLVENGGHIVASPSLYGGTYNLFHYTLPKMGIEVTFVDDPHDLAEWAAAIRPNTKAFYGEVLANPRNDVFDIVGVSKVAHDNGIPLIVDNTVPTPYLIRPIEWGADIVVHSLTKFIGGHGTSIGGAIIDGGTFDFAASGRFPNFTEPDPSYHGLPYFPALGHGAFIIKARVQMLRDLGMAISPFNAFLILQGLETLSLRIDRHWENADKVAKFLVAHPQVEAVAYAGLETSPWHERA
;
A
#
# COMPACT_ATOMS: atom_id res chain seq x y z
N ARG A 1 -15.82 5.95 4.02
CA ARG A 1 -15.66 4.85 4.99
C ARG A 1 -14.19 4.40 5.08
N LEU A 2 -13.55 3.94 3.98
CA LEU A 2 -12.17 3.43 4.02
C LEU A 2 -11.16 4.45 4.56
N SER A 3 -11.24 5.72 4.11
CA SER A 3 -10.39 6.78 4.66
C SER A 3 -10.48 6.87 6.19
N SER A 4 -11.70 6.80 6.74
CA SER A 4 -11.92 6.86 8.20
C SER A 4 -11.43 5.60 8.92
N LEU A 5 -11.47 4.43 8.28
CA LEU A 5 -11.00 3.17 8.87
C LEU A 5 -9.49 3.08 8.92
N GLU A 6 -8.79 3.55 7.88
CA GLU A 6 -7.33 3.53 7.79
C GLU A 6 -6.64 4.75 8.43
N GLY A 7 -7.37 5.78 8.83
CA GLY A 7 -6.77 7.02 9.32
C GLY A 7 -6.37 8.00 8.22
N GLY A 8 -7.00 7.90 7.04
CA GLY A 8 -6.70 8.78 5.91
C GLY A 8 -7.02 10.25 6.17
N VAL A 9 -6.26 11.13 5.54
CA VAL A 9 -6.36 12.58 5.70
C VAL A 9 -7.72 13.13 5.27
N ASN A 10 -8.16 14.20 5.94
CA ASN A 10 -9.24 15.04 5.45
C ASN A 10 -8.63 16.18 4.61
N THR A 11 -8.91 16.20 3.32
CA THR A 11 -8.31 17.19 2.43
C THR A 11 -8.91 18.59 2.64
N ALA A 12 -8.14 19.61 2.33
CA ALA A 12 -8.57 21.01 2.43
C ALA A 12 -9.79 21.34 1.55
N VAL A 13 -10.06 20.51 0.53
CA VAL A 13 -11.25 20.66 -0.36
C VAL A 13 -12.46 19.85 0.09
N GLY A 14 -12.42 19.28 1.31
CA GLY A 14 -13.54 18.54 1.90
C GLY A 14 -13.74 17.13 1.34
N LEU A 15 -12.78 16.58 0.58
CA LEU A 15 -12.80 15.20 0.11
C LEU A 15 -12.05 14.30 1.11
N PRO A 16 -12.48 13.03 1.26
CA PRO A 16 -11.72 12.07 2.08
C PRO A 16 -10.39 11.73 1.42
N GLY A 17 -9.36 11.46 2.23
CA GLY A 17 -8.05 10.99 1.81
C GLY A 17 -8.06 9.56 1.26
N ALA A 18 -9.04 9.23 0.44
CA ALA A 18 -9.15 7.93 -0.21
C ALA A 18 -9.67 8.03 -1.64
N LEU A 19 -9.14 7.17 -2.50
CA LEU A 19 -9.57 7.01 -3.89
C LEU A 19 -9.88 5.54 -4.14
N VAL A 20 -11.09 5.23 -4.60
CA VAL A 20 -11.50 3.87 -4.95
C VAL A 20 -11.39 3.68 -6.45
N VAL A 21 -10.79 2.55 -6.85
CA VAL A 21 -10.40 2.24 -8.24
C VAL A 21 -10.80 0.83 -8.64
N SER A 22 -10.57 0.46 -9.90
CA SER A 22 -11.10 -0.78 -10.50
C SER A 22 -10.52 -2.08 -9.93
N SER A 23 -9.31 -2.06 -9.35
CA SER A 23 -8.66 -3.24 -8.77
C SER A 23 -7.52 -2.86 -7.84
N GLY A 24 -6.98 -3.82 -7.06
CA GLY A 24 -5.74 -3.63 -6.29
C GLY A 24 -4.57 -3.24 -7.18
N GLN A 25 -4.40 -3.91 -8.33
CA GLN A 25 -3.35 -3.56 -9.30
C GLN A 25 -3.52 -2.14 -9.86
N ALA A 26 -4.75 -1.67 -10.06
CA ALA A 26 -5.00 -0.28 -10.42
C ALA A 26 -4.61 0.68 -9.29
N ALA A 27 -4.85 0.31 -8.02
CA ALA A 27 -4.46 1.11 -6.87
C ALA A 27 -2.94 1.27 -6.77
N GLU A 28 -2.20 0.16 -6.85
CA GLU A 28 -0.72 0.18 -6.86
C GLU A 28 -0.16 1.00 -8.02
N THR A 29 -0.65 0.74 -9.23
CA THR A 29 -0.20 1.45 -10.43
C THR A 29 -0.45 2.95 -10.32
N LEU A 30 -1.65 3.38 -9.92
CA LEU A 30 -1.97 4.79 -9.76
C LEU A 30 -1.17 5.44 -8.64
N ALA A 31 -0.99 4.75 -7.50
CA ALA A 31 -0.19 5.27 -6.40
C ALA A 31 1.25 5.55 -6.84
N ILE A 32 1.87 4.59 -7.54
CA ILE A 32 3.24 4.74 -8.05
C ILE A 32 3.32 5.83 -9.11
N LEU A 33 2.46 5.81 -10.14
CA LEU A 33 2.51 6.80 -11.22
C LEU A 33 2.17 8.23 -10.76
N THR A 34 1.50 8.38 -9.62
CA THR A 34 1.29 9.71 -9.00
C THR A 34 2.58 10.29 -8.45
N LEU A 35 3.48 9.45 -7.92
CA LEU A 35 4.76 9.85 -7.31
C LEU A 35 5.91 9.86 -8.33
N VAL A 36 5.91 8.88 -9.25
CA VAL A 36 7.08 8.50 -10.05
C VAL A 36 6.80 8.75 -11.53
N GLU A 37 7.66 9.53 -12.14
CA GLU A 37 7.66 9.78 -13.58
C GLU A 37 8.72 8.91 -14.28
N ASN A 38 8.74 8.95 -15.62
CA ASN A 38 9.77 8.29 -16.41
C ASN A 38 11.18 8.74 -15.95
N GLY A 39 12.08 7.77 -15.76
CA GLY A 39 13.41 7.97 -15.20
C GLY A 39 13.46 7.94 -13.67
N GLY A 40 12.32 7.77 -13.00
CA GLY A 40 12.25 7.60 -11.55
C GLY A 40 12.53 6.17 -11.09
N HIS A 41 12.69 6.01 -9.78
CA HIS A 41 13.07 4.75 -9.14
C HIS A 41 12.25 4.49 -7.88
N ILE A 42 11.96 3.23 -7.59
CA ILE A 42 11.39 2.78 -6.33
C ILE A 42 12.22 1.64 -5.71
N VAL A 43 12.19 1.52 -4.40
CA VAL A 43 12.75 0.38 -3.66
C VAL A 43 11.60 -0.44 -3.11
N ALA A 44 11.64 -1.75 -3.29
CA ALA A 44 10.55 -2.64 -2.90
C ALA A 44 11.03 -3.86 -2.13
N SER A 45 10.18 -4.34 -1.22
CA SER A 45 10.33 -5.68 -0.63
C SER A 45 10.27 -6.75 -1.73
N PRO A 46 11.03 -7.86 -1.64
CA PRO A 46 10.87 -9.01 -2.53
C PRO A 46 9.68 -9.89 -2.11
N SER A 47 9.17 -9.71 -0.89
CA SER A 47 8.04 -10.44 -0.34
C SER A 47 6.74 -9.75 -0.73
N LEU A 48 6.27 -10.02 -1.96
CA LEU A 48 5.11 -9.37 -2.56
C LEU A 48 4.18 -10.39 -3.21
N TYR A 49 2.92 -10.00 -3.35
CA TYR A 49 1.98 -10.70 -4.22
C TYR A 49 2.54 -10.83 -5.64
N GLY A 50 2.36 -11.99 -6.27
CA GLY A 50 2.94 -12.26 -7.59
C GLY A 50 2.55 -11.26 -8.68
N GLY A 51 1.34 -10.67 -8.60
CA GLY A 51 0.91 -9.61 -9.52
C GLY A 51 1.69 -8.31 -9.32
N THR A 52 1.94 -7.92 -8.08
CA THR A 52 2.76 -6.75 -7.71
C THR A 52 4.20 -6.95 -8.14
N TYR A 53 4.77 -8.14 -7.87
CA TYR A 53 6.11 -8.47 -8.35
C TYR A 53 6.21 -8.34 -9.88
N ASN A 54 5.25 -8.90 -10.63
CA ASN A 54 5.24 -8.81 -12.09
C ASN A 54 5.07 -7.36 -12.58
N LEU A 55 4.23 -6.56 -11.94
CA LEU A 55 4.09 -5.14 -12.24
C LEU A 55 5.43 -4.42 -12.09
N PHE A 56 6.12 -4.65 -10.98
CA PHE A 56 7.37 -3.96 -10.64
C PHE A 56 8.55 -4.46 -11.47
N HIS A 57 8.68 -5.77 -11.65
CA HIS A 57 9.84 -6.35 -12.31
C HIS A 57 9.77 -6.23 -13.84
N TYR A 58 8.57 -6.31 -14.44
CA TYR A 58 8.43 -6.40 -15.89
C TYR A 58 7.68 -5.23 -16.53
N THR A 59 6.70 -4.65 -15.84
CA THR A 59 5.81 -3.65 -16.45
C THR A 59 6.30 -2.23 -16.22
N LEU A 60 6.62 -1.85 -14.99
CA LEU A 60 7.13 -0.51 -14.68
C LEU A 60 8.43 -0.15 -15.45
N PRO A 61 9.40 -1.09 -15.64
CA PRO A 61 10.58 -0.79 -16.46
C PRO A 61 10.25 -0.42 -17.90
N LYS A 62 9.18 -0.96 -18.48
CA LYS A 62 8.71 -0.57 -19.84
C LYS A 62 8.14 0.85 -19.88
N MET A 63 7.75 1.39 -18.73
CA MET A 63 7.31 2.78 -18.56
C MET A 63 8.46 3.71 -18.16
N GLY A 64 9.69 3.19 -18.09
CA GLY A 64 10.89 3.93 -17.71
C GLY A 64 11.04 4.15 -16.20
N ILE A 65 10.36 3.34 -15.38
CA ILE A 65 10.48 3.38 -13.92
C ILE A 65 11.34 2.19 -13.47
N GLU A 66 12.46 2.48 -12.83
CA GLU A 66 13.34 1.45 -12.30
C GLU A 66 12.87 0.96 -10.93
N VAL A 67 13.08 -0.34 -10.67
CA VAL A 67 12.74 -0.96 -9.38
C VAL A 67 13.94 -1.73 -8.85
N THR A 68 14.34 -1.45 -7.60
CA THR A 68 15.29 -2.28 -6.85
C THR A 68 14.52 -3.05 -5.79
N PHE A 69 14.60 -4.38 -5.84
CA PHE A 69 14.18 -5.23 -4.74
C PHE A 69 15.35 -5.38 -3.78
N VAL A 70 15.11 -5.22 -2.47
CA VAL A 70 16.09 -5.61 -1.45
C VAL A 70 16.18 -7.14 -1.40
N ASP A 71 17.29 -7.70 -0.96
CA ASP A 71 17.43 -9.15 -0.82
C ASP A 71 16.75 -9.65 0.47
N ASP A 72 16.98 -8.95 1.59
CA ASP A 72 16.29 -9.18 2.87
C ASP A 72 15.42 -7.96 3.25
N PRO A 73 14.08 -8.07 3.24
CA PRO A 73 13.19 -6.97 3.59
C PRO A 73 13.27 -6.55 5.07
N HIS A 74 13.95 -7.34 5.91
CA HIS A 74 14.13 -7.08 7.34
C HIS A 74 15.48 -6.46 7.67
N ASP A 75 16.40 -6.38 6.70
CA ASP A 75 17.66 -5.63 6.85
C ASP A 75 17.47 -4.17 6.39
N LEU A 76 17.36 -3.27 7.35
CA LEU A 76 17.20 -1.82 7.09
C LEU A 76 18.40 -1.21 6.37
N ALA A 77 19.60 -1.81 6.47
CA ALA A 77 20.77 -1.33 5.76
C ALA A 77 20.67 -1.55 4.25
N GLU A 78 20.01 -2.62 3.81
CA GLU A 78 19.74 -2.87 2.38
C GLU A 78 18.78 -1.82 1.79
N TRP A 79 17.72 -1.47 2.53
CA TRP A 79 16.81 -0.39 2.13
C TRP A 79 17.56 0.93 1.94
N ALA A 80 18.43 1.27 2.91
CA ALA A 80 19.22 2.50 2.82
C ALA A 80 20.22 2.46 1.66
N ALA A 81 20.89 1.33 1.43
CA ALA A 81 21.86 1.16 0.35
C ALA A 81 21.23 1.19 -1.05
N ALA A 82 19.95 0.82 -1.17
CA ALA A 82 19.22 0.84 -2.43
C ALA A 82 18.75 2.24 -2.86
N ILE A 83 18.88 3.26 -2.00
CA ILE A 83 18.44 4.62 -2.29
C ILE A 83 19.32 5.26 -3.37
N ARG A 84 18.66 5.89 -4.34
CA ARG A 84 19.28 6.66 -5.42
C ARG A 84 18.76 8.11 -5.42
N PRO A 85 19.42 9.05 -6.11
CA PRO A 85 18.91 10.42 -6.22
C PRO A 85 17.50 10.52 -6.79
N ASN A 86 17.13 9.60 -7.69
CA ASN A 86 15.83 9.51 -8.34
C ASN A 86 14.84 8.56 -7.63
N THR A 87 15.14 8.05 -6.43
CA THR A 87 14.20 7.23 -5.66
C THR A 87 13.03 8.08 -5.18
N LYS A 88 11.81 7.62 -5.44
CA LYS A 88 10.54 8.34 -5.17
C LYS A 88 9.61 7.63 -4.21
N ALA A 89 9.76 6.34 -3.99
CA ALA A 89 8.94 5.61 -3.04
C ALA A 89 9.63 4.34 -2.53
N PHE A 90 9.28 3.94 -1.31
CA PHE A 90 9.46 2.59 -0.82
C PHE A 90 8.12 1.85 -0.86
N TYR A 91 8.17 0.52 -1.05
CA TYR A 91 6.96 -0.30 -1.14
C TYR A 91 7.11 -1.64 -0.41
N GLY A 92 6.08 -2.03 0.37
CA GLY A 92 6.00 -3.33 1.03
C GLY A 92 4.56 -3.78 1.27
N GLU A 93 4.38 -5.05 1.65
CA GLU A 93 3.09 -5.61 2.10
C GLU A 93 3.15 -5.88 3.60
N VAL A 94 2.13 -5.50 4.36
CA VAL A 94 2.10 -5.70 5.82
C VAL A 94 2.27 -7.17 6.19
N LEU A 95 1.54 -8.04 5.52
CA LEU A 95 1.65 -9.49 5.64
C LEU A 95 1.80 -10.06 4.23
N ALA A 96 3.02 -10.47 3.91
CA ALA A 96 3.39 -10.83 2.56
C ALA A 96 2.72 -12.13 2.07
N ASN A 97 2.20 -12.10 0.84
CA ASN A 97 1.67 -13.25 0.15
C ASN A 97 2.70 -13.75 -0.90
N PRO A 98 3.22 -15.00 -0.83
CA PRO A 98 2.77 -16.11 0.03
C PRO A 98 3.61 -16.36 1.29
N ARG A 99 4.64 -15.56 1.57
CA ARG A 99 5.67 -15.89 2.59
C ARG A 99 5.17 -15.79 4.02
N ASN A 100 4.12 -15.01 4.30
CA ASN A 100 3.61 -14.73 5.65
C ASN A 100 4.64 -14.08 6.61
N ASP A 101 5.68 -13.44 6.08
CA ASP A 101 6.55 -12.58 6.84
C ASP A 101 5.82 -11.25 7.15
N VAL A 102 6.13 -10.69 8.32
CA VAL A 102 5.52 -9.45 8.80
C VAL A 102 6.47 -8.28 8.55
N PHE A 103 6.02 -7.33 7.74
CA PHE A 103 6.82 -6.19 7.31
C PHE A 103 7.13 -5.23 8.46
N ASP A 104 8.36 -4.72 8.50
CA ASP A 104 8.80 -3.72 9.47
C ASP A 104 8.41 -2.30 9.03
N ILE A 105 7.16 -1.93 9.22
CA ILE A 105 6.66 -0.60 8.81
C ILE A 105 7.45 0.51 9.50
N VAL A 106 7.69 0.39 10.80
CA VAL A 106 8.37 1.43 11.61
C VAL A 106 9.82 1.61 11.18
N GLY A 107 10.57 0.52 11.06
CA GLY A 107 11.97 0.59 10.65
C GLY A 107 12.13 1.12 9.23
N VAL A 108 11.36 0.57 8.29
CA VAL A 108 11.45 0.96 6.87
C VAL A 108 10.94 2.37 6.63
N SER A 109 9.84 2.80 7.31
CA SER A 109 9.36 4.19 7.20
C SER A 109 10.39 5.19 7.72
N LYS A 110 11.07 4.85 8.81
CA LYS A 110 12.14 5.72 9.33
C LYS A 110 13.27 5.89 8.31
N VAL A 111 13.74 4.81 7.69
CA VAL A 111 14.77 4.89 6.63
C VAL A 111 14.28 5.74 5.46
N ALA A 112 13.03 5.55 5.05
CA ALA A 112 12.42 6.31 3.95
C ALA A 112 12.34 7.82 4.28
N HIS A 113 11.78 8.18 5.44
CA HIS A 113 11.57 9.57 5.86
C HIS A 113 12.88 10.31 6.12
N ASP A 114 13.88 9.66 6.73
CA ASP A 114 15.22 10.23 6.92
C ASP A 114 15.86 10.64 5.58
N ASN A 115 15.38 10.07 4.47
CA ASN A 115 15.86 10.34 3.10
C ASN A 115 14.84 11.09 2.23
N GLY A 116 13.75 11.60 2.80
CA GLY A 116 12.70 12.35 2.09
C GLY A 116 11.93 11.50 1.07
N ILE A 117 11.66 10.24 1.39
CA ILE A 117 10.97 9.27 0.55
C ILE A 117 9.71 8.78 1.27
N PRO A 118 8.51 8.76 0.64
CA PRO A 118 7.31 8.20 1.24
C PRO A 118 7.32 6.67 1.19
N LEU A 119 6.66 6.04 2.17
CA LEU A 119 6.41 4.62 2.22
C LEU A 119 4.97 4.30 1.78
N ILE A 120 4.85 3.44 0.77
CA ILE A 120 3.59 2.82 0.33
C ILE A 120 3.49 1.42 0.93
N VAL A 121 2.36 1.09 1.53
CA VAL A 121 2.15 -0.24 2.12
C VAL A 121 0.84 -0.85 1.62
N ASP A 122 0.89 -2.09 1.16
CA ASP A 122 -0.31 -2.88 0.87
C ASP A 122 -0.82 -3.54 2.16
N ASN A 123 -2.04 -3.16 2.58
CA ASN A 123 -2.71 -3.69 3.76
C ASN A 123 -3.89 -4.61 3.41
N THR A 124 -3.83 -5.27 2.26
CA THR A 124 -4.93 -6.12 1.76
C THR A 124 -5.26 -7.27 2.68
N VAL A 125 -4.26 -7.96 3.24
CA VAL A 125 -4.46 -9.18 4.05
C VAL A 125 -4.92 -8.82 5.46
N PRO A 126 -4.21 -7.98 6.23
CA PRO A 126 -4.64 -7.63 7.58
C PRO A 126 -5.91 -6.78 7.61
N THR A 127 -6.14 -5.95 6.61
CA THR A 127 -7.21 -4.95 6.55
C THR A 127 -7.10 -3.87 7.64
N PRO A 128 -7.83 -2.75 7.57
CA PRO A 128 -7.81 -1.73 8.63
C PRO A 128 -8.40 -2.21 9.95
N TYR A 129 -8.91 -3.43 10.00
CA TYR A 129 -9.43 -4.02 11.23
C TYR A 129 -8.30 -4.54 12.13
N LEU A 130 -7.29 -5.21 11.58
CA LEU A 130 -6.17 -5.73 12.37
C LEU A 130 -5.06 -4.69 12.55
N ILE A 131 -4.76 -3.89 11.54
CA ILE A 131 -3.72 -2.86 11.60
C ILE A 131 -4.05 -1.69 10.70
N ARG A 132 -3.65 -0.49 11.11
CA ARG A 132 -3.67 0.75 10.32
C ARG A 132 -2.25 1.20 10.07
N PRO A 133 -1.65 0.88 8.92
CA PRO A 133 -0.24 1.18 8.65
C PRO A 133 0.15 2.65 8.78
N ILE A 134 -0.80 3.58 8.56
CA ILE A 134 -0.57 5.03 8.73
C ILE A 134 -0.17 5.36 10.18
N GLU A 135 -0.75 4.69 11.17
CA GLU A 135 -0.41 4.89 12.58
C GLU A 135 1.00 4.39 12.93
N TRP A 136 1.62 3.61 12.05
CA TRP A 136 2.94 3.01 12.19
C TRP A 136 4.01 3.62 11.28
N GLY A 137 3.66 4.66 10.49
CA GLY A 137 4.59 5.40 9.68
C GLY A 137 4.45 5.22 8.17
N ALA A 138 3.49 4.45 7.68
CA ALA A 138 3.16 4.45 6.26
C ALA A 138 2.52 5.79 5.85
N ASP A 139 2.87 6.31 4.67
CA ASP A 139 2.28 7.54 4.15
C ASP A 139 1.08 7.26 3.26
N ILE A 140 1.17 6.16 2.51
CA ILE A 140 0.15 5.75 1.55
C ILE A 140 -0.16 4.28 1.78
N VAL A 141 -1.45 3.95 1.86
CA VAL A 141 -1.92 2.57 1.98
C VAL A 141 -2.69 2.19 0.73
N VAL A 142 -2.42 1.00 0.20
CA VAL A 142 -3.17 0.42 -0.91
C VAL A 142 -3.90 -0.85 -0.47
N HIS A 143 -5.01 -1.15 -1.14
CA HIS A 143 -5.79 -2.35 -0.91
C HIS A 143 -6.30 -2.95 -2.21
N SER A 144 -6.28 -4.27 -2.28
CA SER A 144 -7.22 -5.01 -3.12
C SER A 144 -8.54 -5.21 -2.35
N LEU A 145 -9.53 -4.38 -2.64
CA LEU A 145 -10.88 -4.50 -2.06
C LEU A 145 -11.59 -5.80 -2.47
N THR A 146 -11.08 -6.45 -3.50
CA THR A 146 -11.49 -7.77 -4.02
C THR A 146 -11.43 -8.84 -2.95
N LYS A 147 -10.49 -8.73 -1.99
CA LYS A 147 -10.14 -9.75 -1.01
C LYS A 147 -11.02 -9.63 0.24
N PHE A 148 -10.44 -9.51 1.42
CA PHE A 148 -11.16 -9.56 2.69
C PHE A 148 -12.16 -8.41 2.88
N ILE A 149 -11.91 -7.22 2.36
CA ILE A 149 -12.83 -6.09 2.49
C ILE A 149 -14.14 -6.38 1.75
N GLY A 150 -14.09 -6.83 0.51
CA GLY A 150 -15.28 -7.31 -0.22
C GLY A 150 -15.80 -8.64 0.32
N GLY A 151 -14.91 -9.57 0.60
CA GLY A 151 -15.13 -10.79 1.38
C GLY A 151 -15.95 -11.90 0.75
N HIS A 152 -16.49 -11.73 -0.46
CA HIS A 152 -17.44 -12.65 -1.08
C HIS A 152 -17.00 -13.17 -2.45
N GLY A 153 -15.89 -12.68 -3.00
CA GLY A 153 -15.39 -13.08 -4.32
C GLY A 153 -16.31 -12.67 -5.50
N THR A 154 -17.23 -11.75 -5.28
CA THR A 154 -18.26 -11.34 -6.25
C THR A 154 -17.91 -10.11 -7.06
N SER A 155 -16.89 -9.34 -6.63
CA SER A 155 -16.54 -8.07 -7.27
C SER A 155 -15.06 -7.76 -7.13
N ILE A 156 -14.54 -7.00 -8.09
CA ILE A 156 -13.16 -6.54 -8.11
C ILE A 156 -13.15 -5.05 -7.80
N GLY A 157 -12.20 -4.62 -6.96
CA GLY A 157 -11.98 -3.22 -6.62
C GLY A 157 -10.62 -3.02 -5.96
N GLY A 158 -10.18 -1.77 -5.91
CA GLY A 158 -8.98 -1.33 -5.21
C GLY A 158 -9.22 -0.02 -4.49
N ALA A 159 -8.33 0.33 -3.57
CA ALA A 159 -8.32 1.62 -2.91
C ALA A 159 -6.91 2.11 -2.66
N ILE A 160 -6.75 3.43 -2.69
CA ILE A 160 -5.58 4.16 -2.26
C ILE A 160 -6.02 5.04 -1.10
N ILE A 161 -5.30 5.02 0.01
CA ILE A 161 -5.51 5.90 1.15
C ILE A 161 -4.25 6.72 1.38
N ASP A 162 -4.41 8.02 1.48
CA ASP A 162 -3.38 9.00 1.79
C ASP A 162 -3.48 9.38 3.27
N GLY A 163 -2.41 9.13 4.02
CA GLY A 163 -2.29 9.54 5.41
C GLY A 163 -2.15 11.05 5.59
N GLY A 164 -1.70 11.75 4.55
CA GLY A 164 -1.37 13.16 4.61
C GLY A 164 -0.20 13.46 5.54
N THR A 165 0.67 12.50 5.75
CA THR A 165 1.82 12.58 6.67
C THR A 165 3.09 13.09 6.00
N PHE A 166 3.22 12.88 4.69
CA PHE A 166 4.44 13.19 3.95
C PHE A 166 4.49 14.65 3.48
N ASP A 167 5.62 15.32 3.75
CA ASP A 167 5.88 16.69 3.28
C ASP A 167 6.65 16.68 1.95
N PHE A 168 5.92 16.82 0.85
CA PHE A 168 6.48 16.84 -0.50
C PHE A 168 7.39 18.05 -0.76
N ALA A 169 7.21 19.17 -0.04
CA ALA A 169 8.05 20.35 -0.20
C ALA A 169 9.39 20.19 0.54
N ALA A 170 9.35 19.73 1.79
CA ALA A 170 10.55 19.52 2.58
C ALA A 170 11.48 18.45 1.99
N SER A 171 10.90 17.43 1.32
CA SER A 171 11.64 16.36 0.67
C SER A 171 12.61 16.83 -0.42
N GLY A 172 12.24 17.85 -1.20
CA GLY A 172 13.00 18.32 -2.37
C GLY A 172 13.06 17.34 -3.55
N ARG A 173 12.41 16.16 -3.43
CA ARG A 173 12.44 15.11 -4.45
C ARG A 173 11.27 15.17 -5.44
N PHE A 174 10.24 15.98 -5.17
CA PHE A 174 8.94 15.93 -5.86
C PHE A 174 8.57 17.26 -6.53
N PRO A 175 9.31 17.71 -7.58
CA PRO A 175 8.95 18.91 -8.33
C PRO A 175 7.54 18.79 -8.94
N ASN A 176 7.11 17.57 -9.32
CA ASN A 176 5.76 17.29 -9.83
C ASN A 176 4.63 17.52 -8.80
N PHE A 177 4.95 17.82 -7.54
CA PHE A 177 3.99 18.25 -6.51
C PHE A 177 4.15 19.71 -6.13
N THR A 178 5.36 20.27 -6.26
CA THR A 178 5.69 21.62 -5.78
C THR A 178 5.70 22.68 -6.87
N GLU A 179 5.89 22.27 -8.13
CA GLU A 179 5.88 23.15 -9.30
C GLU A 179 4.51 23.18 -9.97
N PRO A 180 4.20 24.23 -10.77
CA PRO A 180 2.95 24.33 -11.52
C PRO A 180 2.78 23.16 -12.50
N ASP A 181 1.69 22.41 -12.40
CA ASP A 181 1.36 21.30 -13.30
C ASP A 181 0.53 21.79 -14.50
N PRO A 182 1.07 21.79 -15.72
CA PRO A 182 0.34 22.24 -16.92
C PRO A 182 -0.86 21.37 -17.25
N SER A 183 -0.87 20.10 -16.83
CA SER A 183 -1.98 19.18 -17.06
C SER A 183 -3.21 19.49 -16.21
N TYR A 184 -3.03 20.30 -15.15
CA TYR A 184 -4.10 20.72 -14.26
C TYR A 184 -4.07 22.23 -13.99
N HIS A 185 -4.20 23.03 -15.04
CA HIS A 185 -4.32 24.50 -15.02
C HIS A 185 -3.14 25.22 -14.33
N GLY A 186 -1.97 24.62 -14.29
CA GLY A 186 -0.79 25.21 -13.64
C GLY A 186 -0.85 25.17 -12.11
N LEU A 187 -1.67 24.27 -11.51
CA LEU A 187 -1.76 24.13 -10.07
C LEU A 187 -0.49 23.47 -9.49
N PRO A 188 0.22 24.11 -8.54
CA PRO A 188 1.23 23.43 -7.72
C PRO A 188 0.50 22.69 -6.60
N TYR A 189 0.43 21.35 -6.69
CA TYR A 189 -0.45 20.55 -5.84
C TYR A 189 -0.19 20.74 -4.35
N PHE A 190 1.06 20.59 -3.90
CA PHE A 190 1.37 20.66 -2.47
C PHE A 190 1.21 22.07 -1.87
N PRO A 191 1.71 23.14 -2.50
CA PRO A 191 1.46 24.50 -2.02
C PRO A 191 -0.02 24.89 -1.97
N ALA A 192 -0.84 24.36 -2.89
CA ALA A 192 -2.26 24.67 -2.97
C ALA A 192 -3.15 23.81 -2.07
N LEU A 193 -2.80 22.55 -1.85
CA LEU A 193 -3.67 21.55 -1.22
C LEU A 193 -3.09 20.95 0.07
N GLY A 194 -1.82 21.27 0.40
CA GLY A 194 -1.15 20.74 1.60
C GLY A 194 -1.14 19.23 1.65
N HIS A 195 -1.40 18.69 2.80
CA HIS A 195 -1.35 17.25 3.09
C HIS A 195 -2.31 16.37 2.27
N GLY A 196 -3.28 16.95 1.58
CA GLY A 196 -4.15 16.22 0.66
C GLY A 196 -3.67 16.21 -0.80
N ALA A 197 -2.48 16.73 -1.08
CA ALA A 197 -1.97 16.90 -2.44
C ALA A 197 -1.86 15.57 -3.20
N PHE A 198 -1.38 14.52 -2.56
CA PHE A 198 -1.20 13.22 -3.19
C PHE A 198 -2.53 12.62 -3.69
N ILE A 199 -3.52 12.51 -2.80
CA ILE A 199 -4.79 11.86 -3.17
C ILE A 199 -5.59 12.70 -4.17
N ILE A 200 -5.48 14.03 -4.12
CA ILE A 200 -6.13 14.89 -5.10
C ILE A 200 -5.44 14.75 -6.47
N LYS A 201 -4.09 14.78 -6.52
CA LYS A 201 -3.34 14.55 -7.77
C LYS A 201 -3.68 13.18 -8.37
N ALA A 202 -3.69 12.12 -7.56
CA ALA A 202 -4.08 10.79 -8.00
C ALA A 202 -5.48 10.77 -8.64
N ARG A 203 -6.43 11.54 -8.07
CA ARG A 203 -7.81 11.63 -8.56
C ARG A 203 -7.93 12.45 -9.84
N VAL A 204 -7.39 13.68 -9.84
CA VAL A 204 -7.66 14.65 -10.91
C VAL A 204 -6.74 14.50 -12.12
N GLN A 205 -5.63 13.77 -11.97
CA GLN A 205 -4.69 13.46 -13.03
C GLN A 205 -4.73 11.96 -13.36
N MET A 206 -4.19 11.10 -12.50
CA MET A 206 -3.98 9.70 -12.84
C MET A 206 -5.29 8.93 -13.09
N LEU A 207 -6.29 9.04 -12.21
CA LEU A 207 -7.57 8.38 -12.42
C LEU A 207 -8.29 8.92 -13.67
N ARG A 208 -8.28 10.24 -13.86
CA ARG A 208 -8.90 10.88 -15.03
C ARG A 208 -8.29 10.40 -16.34
N ASP A 209 -6.95 10.38 -16.39
CA ASP A 209 -6.21 10.13 -17.63
C ASP A 209 -6.12 8.65 -17.98
N LEU A 210 -6.01 7.76 -16.97
CA LEU A 210 -5.88 6.31 -17.17
C LEU A 210 -7.21 5.56 -17.07
N GLY A 211 -8.26 6.19 -16.52
CA GLY A 211 -9.61 5.66 -16.54
C GLY A 211 -9.86 4.44 -15.66
N MET A 212 -9.05 4.19 -14.66
CA MET A 212 -9.14 3.00 -13.77
C MET A 212 -10.27 3.13 -12.72
N ALA A 213 -11.45 3.61 -13.13
CA ALA A 213 -12.58 3.83 -12.23
C ALA A 213 -13.27 2.53 -11.84
N ILE A 214 -13.74 2.46 -10.60
CA ILE A 214 -14.54 1.33 -10.12
C ILE A 214 -15.97 1.40 -10.70
N SER A 215 -16.54 0.24 -11.00
CA SER A 215 -17.97 0.15 -11.32
C SER A 215 -18.82 0.52 -10.07
N PRO A 216 -19.87 1.33 -10.21
CA PRO A 216 -20.77 1.64 -9.09
C PRO A 216 -21.40 0.40 -8.46
N PHE A 217 -21.68 -0.63 -9.24
CA PHE A 217 -22.20 -1.90 -8.73
C PHE A 217 -21.17 -2.66 -7.91
N ASN A 218 -19.92 -2.71 -8.35
CA ASN A 218 -18.83 -3.29 -7.54
C ASN A 218 -18.62 -2.51 -6.23
N ALA A 219 -18.67 -1.19 -6.28
CA ALA A 219 -18.57 -0.36 -5.08
C ALA A 219 -19.70 -0.67 -4.06
N PHE A 220 -20.93 -0.86 -4.55
CA PHE A 220 -22.07 -1.26 -3.72
C PHE A 220 -21.84 -2.62 -3.05
N LEU A 221 -21.42 -3.64 -3.80
CA LEU A 221 -21.14 -4.98 -3.25
C LEU A 221 -20.00 -4.96 -2.23
N ILE A 222 -18.93 -4.21 -2.51
CA ILE A 222 -17.79 -4.06 -1.59
C ILE A 222 -18.22 -3.34 -0.31
N LEU A 223 -19.10 -2.33 -0.38
CA LEU A 223 -19.63 -1.66 0.80
C LEU A 223 -20.46 -2.60 1.68
N GLN A 224 -21.22 -3.52 1.10
CA GLN A 224 -21.92 -4.55 1.85
C GLN A 224 -20.94 -5.51 2.54
N GLY A 225 -19.87 -5.94 1.84
CA GLY A 225 -18.83 -6.77 2.44
C GLY A 225 -18.12 -6.06 3.60
N LEU A 226 -17.87 -4.77 3.48
CA LEU A 226 -17.22 -3.97 4.52
C LEU A 226 -18.03 -3.94 5.84
N GLU A 227 -19.34 -4.01 5.78
CA GLU A 227 -20.21 -3.97 6.99
C GLU A 227 -20.00 -5.18 7.92
N THR A 228 -19.57 -6.31 7.37
CA THR A 228 -19.30 -7.55 8.15
C THR A 228 -17.81 -7.85 8.30
N LEU A 229 -16.93 -6.91 7.96
CA LEU A 229 -15.49 -7.13 7.92
C LEU A 229 -14.96 -7.65 9.26
N SER A 230 -15.25 -6.98 10.36
CA SER A 230 -14.77 -7.33 11.70
C SER A 230 -15.15 -8.76 12.08
N LEU A 231 -16.44 -9.11 11.92
CA LEU A 231 -16.94 -10.46 12.24
C LEU A 231 -16.25 -11.57 11.42
N ARG A 232 -15.96 -11.26 10.15
CA ARG A 232 -15.29 -12.22 9.27
C ARG A 232 -13.82 -12.36 9.60
N ILE A 233 -13.13 -11.27 9.87
CA ILE A 233 -11.70 -11.28 10.21
C ILE A 233 -11.48 -11.99 11.55
N ASP A 234 -12.29 -11.74 12.58
CA ASP A 234 -12.23 -12.47 13.85
C ASP A 234 -12.34 -13.98 13.61
N ARG A 235 -13.32 -14.40 12.81
CA ARG A 235 -13.51 -15.82 12.50
C ARG A 235 -12.37 -16.40 11.66
N HIS A 236 -11.84 -15.65 10.69
CA HIS A 236 -10.68 -16.09 9.90
C HIS A 236 -9.46 -16.28 10.78
N TRP A 237 -9.17 -15.31 11.67
CA TRP A 237 -8.06 -15.40 12.61
C TRP A 237 -8.19 -16.60 13.55
N GLU A 238 -9.35 -16.78 14.21
CA GLU A 238 -9.60 -17.95 15.08
C GLU A 238 -9.40 -19.29 14.34
N ASN A 239 -9.87 -19.37 13.10
CA ASN A 239 -9.74 -20.59 12.32
C ASN A 239 -8.29 -20.81 11.87
N ALA A 240 -7.59 -19.77 11.46
CA ALA A 240 -6.19 -19.86 11.07
C ALA A 240 -5.31 -20.34 12.24
N ASP A 241 -5.51 -19.80 13.44
CA ASP A 241 -4.78 -20.22 14.64
C ASP A 241 -5.01 -21.72 14.96
N LYS A 242 -6.27 -22.17 14.93
CA LYS A 242 -6.62 -23.58 15.17
C LYS A 242 -5.99 -24.50 14.13
N VAL A 243 -6.06 -24.11 12.85
CA VAL A 243 -5.47 -24.90 11.74
C VAL A 243 -3.96 -24.94 11.85
N ALA A 244 -3.30 -23.80 12.14
CA ALA A 244 -1.85 -23.75 12.31
C ALA A 244 -1.38 -24.67 13.46
N LYS A 245 -2.05 -24.62 14.63
CA LYS A 245 -1.74 -25.50 15.77
C LYS A 245 -1.96 -26.96 15.45
N PHE A 246 -3.02 -27.31 14.73
CA PHE A 246 -3.27 -28.68 14.27
C PHE A 246 -2.14 -29.15 13.33
N LEU A 247 -1.74 -28.31 12.36
CA LEU A 247 -0.71 -28.68 11.39
C LEU A 247 0.67 -28.84 12.04
N VAL A 248 1.04 -27.98 13.01
CA VAL A 248 2.30 -28.12 13.77
C VAL A 248 2.39 -29.48 14.47
N ALA A 249 1.27 -30.00 14.97
CA ALA A 249 1.23 -31.30 15.64
C ALA A 249 1.10 -32.50 14.69
N HIS A 250 0.90 -32.27 13.39
CA HIS A 250 0.61 -33.34 12.42
C HIS A 250 1.89 -34.03 11.93
N PRO A 251 2.02 -35.39 12.03
CA PRO A 251 3.27 -36.10 11.74
C PRO A 251 3.76 -36.04 10.29
N GLN A 252 2.93 -35.63 9.35
CA GLN A 252 3.28 -35.46 7.92
C GLN A 252 3.61 -34.01 7.54
N VAL A 253 3.64 -33.07 8.49
CA VAL A 253 3.93 -31.66 8.26
C VAL A 253 5.29 -31.34 8.85
N GLU A 254 6.21 -30.88 8.02
CA GLU A 254 7.57 -30.53 8.44
C GLU A 254 7.66 -29.13 9.06
N ALA A 255 6.92 -28.16 8.50
CA ALA A 255 6.94 -26.78 8.94
C ALA A 255 5.60 -26.08 8.67
N VAL A 256 5.29 -25.09 9.49
CA VAL A 256 4.14 -24.19 9.35
C VAL A 256 4.60 -22.75 9.42
N ALA A 257 4.41 -21.98 8.37
CA ALA A 257 4.69 -20.54 8.33
C ALA A 257 3.43 -19.76 8.72
N TYR A 258 3.35 -19.35 9.99
CA TYR A 258 2.24 -18.54 10.51
C TYR A 258 2.74 -17.65 11.63
N ALA A 259 2.57 -16.33 11.50
CA ALA A 259 3.10 -15.33 12.43
C ALA A 259 2.50 -15.45 13.86
N GLY A 260 1.28 -15.98 13.98
CA GLY A 260 0.62 -16.22 15.27
C GLY A 260 1.22 -17.36 16.12
N LEU A 261 2.13 -18.19 15.57
CA LEU A 261 2.82 -19.22 16.35
C LEU A 261 3.98 -18.62 17.14
N GLU A 262 4.13 -18.98 18.41
CA GLU A 262 5.26 -18.56 19.26
C GLU A 262 6.64 -18.92 18.68
N THR A 263 6.69 -19.97 17.85
CA THR A 263 7.90 -20.38 17.14
C THR A 263 8.20 -19.59 15.87
N SER A 264 7.29 -18.74 15.45
CA SER A 264 7.50 -17.89 14.27
C SER A 264 8.54 -16.79 14.58
N PRO A 265 9.49 -16.53 13.69
CA PRO A 265 10.43 -15.42 13.84
C PRO A 265 9.71 -14.04 13.84
N TRP A 266 8.46 -14.00 13.40
CA TRP A 266 7.66 -12.77 13.29
C TRP A 266 6.65 -12.60 14.42
N HIS A 267 6.57 -13.53 15.38
CA HIS A 267 5.54 -13.57 16.42
C HIS A 267 5.46 -12.28 17.25
N GLU A 268 6.60 -11.73 17.65
CA GLU A 268 6.65 -10.49 18.45
C GLU A 268 6.26 -9.24 17.66
N ARG A 269 6.36 -9.29 16.33
CA ARG A 269 5.99 -8.17 15.46
C ARG A 269 4.54 -8.26 15.03
N ALA A 270 3.95 -9.46 15.00
CA ALA A 270 2.59 -9.72 14.60
C ALA A 270 1.59 -9.45 15.73
#